data_5d72d73bd5c749cfe5f9dcfbcfb16e9f
#
_entry.id   5d72d73bd5c749cfe5f9dcfbcfb16e9f
#
_cell.length_a   1.000
_cell.length_b   1.000
_cell.length_c   1.000
_cell.angle_alpha   90.00
_cell.angle_beta   90.00
_cell.angle_gamma   90.00
#
_symmetry.space_group_name_H-M   'P 1'
#
loop_
_entity.id
_entity.type
_entity.pdbx_description
1 polymer ?
#
loop_
_entity_poly.entity_id
_entity_poly.type
_entity_poly.pdbx_seq_one_letter_code
_entity_poly.pdbx_strand_id
1 'polypeptide(L)'
;MLASVSAWAQETGSIALDYRAAEHRLLERSDALAASDANVQSKEAQAGATRSLGRPEVDFEAQLLDYQKTLYLPLGSLAPVAEAFGIRDPLRFRRRETAVRPIVTATLPLYTGGLIAGTKAGARAQLDQARAEQRGAADKARLQLVQAYYGQQLAEQALGVRRDVLAGLDRHLADALKLEREQFISKAQRLQAQVARDDAAREFERAVADLATANAVLAGLLRAPEGVRPITPLFVLPQRLESLENYKAAALSAHPELERLRALEAQAQAGVTIERSKQRPTVAGFGQYNFDRRDSLLTDPDWTVGISLRYKIASGMGRNQAVEAARQTVRQADAGLREAGVQIEIGVAKAWNDAEAARSRFLLLDSAIESARENLRLQRLSYREQQATSLDVIDAELGMGRVRVQRAQAAYDYVLALAQLLELSGQIEQMADYAARADRVMP
;
A
#
# COMPACT_ATOMS: atom_id res chain seq x y z
N MET A 1 10.78 30.87 49.87
CA MET A 1 11.65 30.12 48.96
C MET A 1 10.79 29.62 47.81
N LEU A 2 10.74 30.39 46.73
CA LEU A 2 10.06 30.02 45.47
C LEU A 2 11.14 29.58 44.52
N ALA A 3 11.21 28.28 44.26
CA ALA A 3 12.12 27.72 43.29
C ALA A 3 11.48 27.89 41.87
N SER A 4 12.09 28.78 41.10
CA SER A 4 11.80 28.95 39.66
C SER A 4 12.28 27.71 38.91
N VAL A 5 11.34 26.89 38.49
CA VAL A 5 11.60 25.83 37.52
C VAL A 5 11.71 26.50 36.14
N SER A 6 12.95 26.80 35.75
CA SER A 6 13.25 27.18 34.36
C SER A 6 13.08 25.96 33.50
N ALA A 7 11.92 25.86 32.81
CA ALA A 7 11.73 24.91 31.72
C ALA A 7 12.65 25.34 30.58
N TRP A 8 13.76 24.67 30.45
CA TRP A 8 14.57 24.69 29.23
C TRP A 8 13.78 23.98 28.14
N ALA A 9 12.98 24.72 27.37
CA ALA A 9 12.57 24.28 26.06
C ALA A 9 13.85 24.24 25.20
N GLN A 10 14.45 23.07 25.07
CA GLN A 10 15.37 22.83 23.98
C GLN A 10 14.58 23.09 22.71
N GLU A 11 14.92 24.15 22.00
CA GLU A 11 14.65 24.27 20.57
C GLU A 11 15.42 23.12 19.91
N THR A 12 14.81 21.96 19.84
CA THR A 12 15.24 20.89 18.95
C THR A 12 15.03 21.44 17.56
N GLY A 13 16.14 21.90 16.93
CA GLY A 13 16.09 22.54 15.64
C GLY A 13 15.44 21.60 14.62
N SER A 14 14.26 21.99 14.11
CA SER A 14 13.56 21.24 13.06
C SER A 14 14.46 21.07 11.83
N ILE A 15 14.45 19.87 11.24
CA ILE A 15 15.24 19.58 10.04
C ILE A 15 14.58 20.25 8.83
N ALA A 16 15.33 21.09 8.13
CA ALA A 16 14.88 21.66 6.87
C ALA A 16 15.02 20.59 5.76
N LEU A 17 13.92 20.21 5.14
CA LEU A 17 13.89 19.21 4.07
C LEU A 17 13.17 19.78 2.83
N ASP A 18 13.78 19.64 1.66
CA ASP A 18 13.05 19.76 0.41
C ASP A 18 12.17 18.53 0.17
N TYR A 19 11.28 18.60 -0.81
CA TYR A 19 10.33 17.52 -1.08
C TYR A 19 11.06 16.21 -1.46
N ARG A 20 12.13 16.27 -2.27
CA ARG A 20 12.90 15.09 -2.69
C ARG A 20 13.61 14.42 -1.52
N ALA A 21 14.22 15.20 -0.62
CA ALA A 21 14.83 14.66 0.59
C ALA A 21 13.79 14.06 1.56
N ALA A 22 12.61 14.68 1.65
CA ALA A 22 11.50 14.14 2.43
C ALA A 22 10.97 12.82 1.85
N GLU A 23 10.85 12.70 0.53
CA GLU A 23 10.48 11.46 -0.15
C GLU A 23 11.50 10.34 0.09
N HIS A 24 12.78 10.63 -0.07
CA HIS A 24 13.84 9.66 0.20
C HIS A 24 13.79 9.15 1.64
N ARG A 25 13.67 10.06 2.61
CA ARG A 25 13.54 9.70 4.03
C ARG A 25 12.29 8.84 4.31
N LEU A 26 11.15 9.14 3.68
CA LEU A 26 9.94 8.35 3.79
C LEU A 26 10.16 6.92 3.30
N LEU A 27 10.73 6.76 2.10
CA LEU A 27 10.96 5.45 1.49
C LEU A 27 11.93 4.60 2.31
N GLU A 28 12.95 5.20 2.93
CA GLU A 28 13.91 4.50 3.76
C GLU A 28 13.39 4.10 5.15
N ARG A 29 12.50 4.92 5.75
CA ARG A 29 12.14 4.78 7.16
C ARG A 29 10.71 4.31 7.40
N SER A 30 9.94 4.05 6.37
CA SER A 30 8.55 3.59 6.50
C SER A 30 8.48 2.11 6.87
N ASP A 31 7.97 1.80 8.07
CA ASP A 31 7.73 0.42 8.50
C ASP A 31 6.70 -0.27 7.60
N ALA A 32 5.74 0.48 7.04
CA ALA A 32 4.74 -0.07 6.11
C ALA A 32 5.39 -0.55 4.81
N LEU A 33 6.38 0.19 4.29
CA LEU A 33 7.13 -0.22 3.11
C LEU A 33 8.08 -1.39 3.44
N ALA A 34 8.75 -1.37 4.59
CA ALA A 34 9.57 -2.48 5.04
C ALA A 34 8.74 -3.78 5.20
N ALA A 35 7.52 -3.69 5.71
CA ALA A 35 6.61 -4.84 5.78
C ALA A 35 6.21 -5.36 4.38
N SER A 36 6.00 -4.45 3.43
CA SER A 36 5.69 -4.79 2.04
C SER A 36 6.89 -5.47 1.35
N ASP A 37 8.12 -4.98 1.58
CA ASP A 37 9.35 -5.59 1.10
C ASP A 37 9.55 -7.01 1.66
N ALA A 38 9.30 -7.19 2.96
CA ALA A 38 9.37 -8.50 3.60
C ALA A 38 8.33 -9.47 3.00
N ASN A 39 7.13 -9.00 2.63
CA ASN A 39 6.13 -9.81 1.93
C ASN A 39 6.64 -10.27 0.55
N VAL A 40 7.24 -9.36 -0.23
CA VAL A 40 7.85 -9.71 -1.53
C VAL A 40 8.94 -10.77 -1.36
N GLN A 41 9.86 -10.60 -0.39
CA GLN A 41 10.91 -11.56 -0.10
C GLN A 41 10.35 -12.93 0.31
N SER A 42 9.29 -12.94 1.12
CA SER A 42 8.58 -14.16 1.51
C SER A 42 8.00 -14.90 0.28
N LYS A 43 7.33 -14.16 -0.63
CA LYS A 43 6.77 -14.74 -1.86
C LYS A 43 7.85 -15.19 -2.83
N GLU A 44 8.97 -14.50 -2.88
CA GLU A 44 10.13 -14.90 -3.67
C GLU A 44 10.75 -16.21 -3.17
N ALA A 45 10.90 -16.35 -1.85
CA ALA A 45 11.35 -17.59 -1.23
C ALA A 45 10.35 -18.75 -1.49
N GLN A 46 9.03 -18.49 -1.38
CA GLN A 46 7.98 -19.46 -1.71
C GLN A 46 8.04 -19.89 -3.18
N ALA A 47 8.16 -18.95 -4.11
CA ALA A 47 8.34 -19.24 -5.53
C ALA A 47 9.64 -19.99 -5.79
N GLY A 48 10.72 -19.62 -5.10
CA GLY A 48 12.01 -20.34 -5.10
C GLY A 48 11.88 -21.81 -4.66
N ALA A 49 11.16 -22.05 -3.59
CA ALA A 49 10.92 -23.40 -3.07
C ALA A 49 10.21 -24.31 -4.09
N THR A 50 9.33 -23.77 -4.92
CA THR A 50 8.65 -24.54 -5.96
C THR A 50 9.58 -25.05 -7.07
N ARG A 51 10.80 -24.45 -7.21
CA ARG A 51 11.74 -24.87 -8.28
C ARG A 51 12.16 -26.32 -8.12
N SER A 52 12.23 -26.82 -6.89
CA SER A 52 12.63 -28.20 -6.56
C SER A 52 11.54 -29.25 -6.77
N LEU A 53 10.27 -28.89 -7.00
CA LEU A 53 9.13 -29.81 -7.13
C LEU A 53 9.27 -30.91 -8.20
N GLY A 54 10.21 -30.81 -9.13
CA GLY A 54 10.49 -31.83 -10.13
C GLY A 54 11.75 -32.66 -9.82
N ARG A 55 12.38 -32.44 -8.66
CA ARG A 55 13.58 -33.18 -8.23
C ARG A 55 13.18 -34.42 -7.43
N PRO A 56 14.10 -35.42 -7.31
CA PRO A 56 13.88 -36.52 -6.41
C PRO A 56 13.69 -36.06 -4.97
N GLU A 57 12.68 -36.59 -4.31
CA GLU A 57 12.45 -36.47 -2.88
C GLU A 57 12.98 -37.75 -2.22
N VAL A 58 13.74 -37.60 -1.14
CA VAL A 58 14.34 -38.74 -0.42
C VAL A 58 13.94 -38.64 1.03
N ASP A 59 13.17 -39.63 1.47
CA ASP A 59 12.65 -39.73 2.82
C ASP A 59 13.33 -40.89 3.56
N PHE A 60 13.68 -40.63 4.82
CA PHE A 60 14.09 -41.66 5.77
C PHE A 60 12.97 -41.85 6.80
N GLU A 61 12.48 -43.08 6.90
CA GLU A 61 11.44 -43.46 7.87
C GLU A 61 11.93 -44.61 8.73
N ALA A 62 11.77 -44.51 10.03
CA ALA A 62 12.02 -45.62 10.96
C ALA A 62 10.71 -45.98 11.70
N GLN A 63 10.22 -47.17 11.48
CA GLN A 63 8.99 -47.66 12.09
C GLN A 63 9.33 -48.72 13.17
N LEU A 64 8.78 -48.57 14.39
CA LEU A 64 8.75 -49.61 15.41
C LEU A 64 7.46 -50.39 15.26
N LEU A 65 7.56 -51.66 14.89
CA LEU A 65 6.42 -52.53 14.60
C LEU A 65 6.44 -53.75 15.51
N ASP A 66 5.30 -54.10 16.14
CA ASP A 66 5.05 -55.41 16.68
C ASP A 66 4.16 -56.18 15.69
N TYR A 67 4.71 -57.19 15.05
CA TYR A 67 4.02 -57.89 13.98
C TYR A 67 4.11 -59.38 14.14
N GLN A 68 3.12 -60.10 13.62
CA GLN A 68 3.11 -61.52 13.49
C GLN A 68 3.08 -61.90 12.02
N LYS A 69 4.06 -62.67 11.59
CA LYS A 69 4.08 -63.29 10.27
C LYS A 69 3.72 -64.78 10.38
N THR A 70 2.95 -65.25 9.41
CA THR A 70 2.62 -66.62 9.24
C THR A 70 2.97 -67.07 7.83
N LEU A 71 3.94 -67.96 7.66
CA LEU A 71 4.32 -68.55 6.39
C LEU A 71 3.67 -69.87 6.24
N TYR A 72 3.03 -70.18 5.14
CA TYR A 72 2.51 -71.50 4.76
C TYR A 72 3.36 -71.98 3.60
N LEU A 73 4.04 -73.13 3.86
CA LEU A 73 4.87 -73.82 2.89
C LEU A 73 4.13 -75.09 2.46
N PRO A 74 3.55 -75.11 1.24
CA PRO A 74 2.92 -76.34 0.73
C PRO A 74 3.98 -77.40 0.44
N LEU A 75 3.73 -78.65 0.86
CA LEU A 75 4.65 -79.80 0.68
C LEU A 75 4.52 -80.39 -0.71
N GLY A 76 3.52 -80.07 -1.49
CA GLY A 76 3.32 -80.58 -2.83
C GLY A 76 3.29 -82.06 -2.95
N SER A 77 4.15 -82.70 -3.74
CA SER A 77 4.24 -84.12 -3.91
C SER A 77 4.71 -84.90 -2.67
N LEU A 78 5.28 -84.22 -1.66
CA LEU A 78 5.69 -84.79 -0.40
C LEU A 78 4.56 -84.81 0.63
N ALA A 79 3.43 -84.20 0.37
CA ALA A 79 2.31 -84.19 1.33
C ALA A 79 1.82 -85.55 1.82
N PRO A 80 1.62 -86.56 0.95
CA PRO A 80 1.17 -87.87 1.40
C PRO A 80 2.18 -88.60 2.34
N VAL A 81 3.45 -88.38 2.07
CA VAL A 81 4.52 -89.00 2.93
C VAL A 81 4.60 -88.24 4.26
N ALA A 82 4.50 -86.92 4.26
CA ALA A 82 4.54 -86.08 5.44
C ALA A 82 3.34 -86.33 6.37
N GLU A 83 2.16 -86.60 5.82
CA GLU A 83 0.95 -86.92 6.57
C GLU A 83 1.08 -88.25 7.32
N ALA A 84 1.78 -89.28 6.74
CA ALA A 84 2.08 -90.56 7.41
C ALA A 84 2.96 -90.33 8.65
N PHE A 85 3.72 -89.24 8.74
CA PHE A 85 4.53 -88.90 9.91
C PHE A 85 3.85 -87.78 10.78
N GLY A 86 2.55 -87.56 10.57
CA GLY A 86 1.79 -86.59 11.38
C GLY A 86 2.11 -85.10 11.07
N ILE A 87 2.82 -84.79 9.94
CA ILE A 87 3.15 -83.42 9.51
C ILE A 87 2.03 -82.95 8.62
N ARG A 88 1.39 -81.78 9.03
CA ARG A 88 0.26 -81.19 8.27
C ARG A 88 0.74 -80.39 7.06
N ASP A 89 0.09 -80.57 5.94
CA ASP A 89 0.26 -79.71 4.74
C ASP A 89 -0.80 -78.56 4.73
N PRO A 90 -0.41 -77.29 4.54
CA PRO A 90 0.97 -76.83 4.45
C PRO A 90 1.67 -76.69 5.81
N LEU A 91 3.01 -76.74 5.80
CA LEU A 91 3.80 -76.39 6.99
C LEU A 91 3.53 -74.96 7.37
N ARG A 92 3.21 -74.76 8.64
CA ARG A 92 2.88 -73.46 9.19
C ARG A 92 3.98 -72.95 10.11
N PHE A 93 4.68 -71.88 9.68
CA PHE A 93 5.67 -71.20 10.50
C PHE A 93 5.07 -69.87 11.00
N ARG A 94 5.01 -69.64 12.31
CA ARG A 94 4.51 -68.46 12.95
C ARG A 94 5.66 -67.79 13.71
N ARG A 95 5.92 -66.51 13.40
CA ARG A 95 6.88 -65.72 14.15
C ARG A 95 6.19 -64.41 14.57
N ARG A 96 6.31 -64.01 15.81
CA ARG A 96 5.92 -62.73 16.34
C ARG A 96 7.18 -62.02 16.82
N GLU A 97 7.34 -60.75 16.45
CA GLU A 97 8.54 -60.00 16.75
C GLU A 97 8.27 -58.48 16.77
N THR A 98 8.97 -57.79 17.67
CA THR A 98 9.04 -56.33 17.68
C THR A 98 10.35 -55.95 17.02
N ALA A 99 10.26 -55.20 15.90
CA ALA A 99 11.43 -54.77 15.14
C ALA A 99 11.35 -53.31 14.77
N VAL A 100 12.51 -52.69 14.67
CA VAL A 100 12.67 -51.33 14.09
C VAL A 100 12.99 -51.50 12.62
N ARG A 101 12.16 -50.92 11.74
CA ARG A 101 12.36 -50.96 10.28
C ARG A 101 12.77 -49.57 9.76
N PRO A 102 14.07 -49.30 9.58
CA PRO A 102 14.55 -48.13 8.92
C PRO A 102 14.50 -48.30 7.40
N ILE A 103 13.78 -47.40 6.73
CA ILE A 103 13.53 -47.46 5.30
C ILE A 103 13.93 -46.10 4.69
N VAL A 104 14.68 -46.11 3.60
CA VAL A 104 14.88 -44.93 2.73
C VAL A 104 14.04 -45.10 1.48
N THR A 105 13.24 -44.09 1.19
CA THR A 105 12.42 -44.05 -0.03
C THR A 105 12.83 -42.83 -0.86
N ALA A 106 13.14 -43.04 -2.14
CA ALA A 106 13.37 -41.97 -3.11
C ALA A 106 12.22 -41.97 -4.13
N THR A 107 11.61 -40.80 -4.35
CA THR A 107 10.51 -40.61 -5.31
C THR A 107 10.86 -39.52 -6.30
N LEU A 108 10.77 -39.81 -7.61
CA LEU A 108 10.98 -38.88 -8.69
C LEU A 108 9.69 -38.68 -9.50
N PRO A 109 9.05 -37.50 -9.48
CA PRO A 109 7.88 -37.25 -10.32
C PRO A 109 8.27 -37.16 -11.79
N LEU A 110 7.87 -38.12 -12.60
CA LEU A 110 8.12 -38.16 -14.05
C LEU A 110 7.02 -37.43 -14.82
N TYR A 111 5.78 -37.59 -14.37
CA TYR A 111 4.62 -36.91 -14.97
C TYR A 111 3.56 -36.66 -13.90
N THR A 112 3.12 -35.38 -13.77
CA THR A 112 2.17 -34.97 -12.74
C THR A 112 0.87 -34.40 -13.32
N GLY A 113 0.57 -34.66 -14.58
CA GLY A 113 -0.63 -34.14 -15.24
C GLY A 113 -0.68 -32.62 -15.42
N GLY A 114 0.38 -31.90 -15.05
CA GLY A 114 0.44 -30.45 -15.04
C GLY A 114 0.41 -29.83 -13.63
N LEU A 115 0.33 -30.63 -12.55
CA LEU A 115 0.29 -30.14 -11.17
C LEU A 115 1.51 -29.26 -10.83
N ILE A 116 2.72 -29.76 -11.09
CA ILE A 116 3.96 -29.01 -10.82
C ILE A 116 4.01 -27.71 -11.62
N ALA A 117 3.61 -27.74 -12.90
CA ALA A 117 3.59 -26.55 -13.74
C ALA A 117 2.58 -25.52 -13.21
N GLY A 118 1.38 -25.93 -12.84
CA GLY A 118 0.36 -25.08 -12.23
C GLY A 118 0.81 -24.50 -10.90
N THR A 119 1.42 -25.32 -10.00
CA THR A 119 1.93 -24.85 -8.72
C THR A 119 3.05 -23.79 -8.90
N LYS A 120 4.00 -24.03 -9.82
CA LYS A 120 5.06 -23.06 -10.14
C LYS A 120 4.50 -21.75 -10.73
N ALA A 121 3.52 -21.86 -11.64
CA ALA A 121 2.86 -20.69 -12.23
C ALA A 121 2.09 -19.90 -11.16
N GLY A 122 1.33 -20.58 -10.29
CA GLY A 122 0.61 -19.96 -9.19
C GLY A 122 1.52 -19.22 -8.21
N ALA A 123 2.66 -19.85 -7.84
CA ALA A 123 3.63 -19.20 -6.94
C ALA A 123 4.32 -17.99 -7.57
N ARG A 124 4.60 -18.04 -8.88
CA ARG A 124 5.12 -16.86 -9.62
C ARG A 124 4.08 -15.74 -9.68
N ALA A 125 2.84 -16.06 -9.98
CA ALA A 125 1.76 -15.08 -10.00
C ALA A 125 1.54 -14.42 -8.62
N GLN A 126 1.68 -15.17 -7.51
CA GLN A 126 1.66 -14.60 -6.16
C GLN A 126 2.84 -13.66 -5.90
N LEU A 127 4.03 -13.94 -6.42
CA LEU A 127 5.17 -13.05 -6.34
C LEU A 127 4.92 -11.76 -7.14
N ASP A 128 4.39 -11.89 -8.35
CA ASP A 128 4.09 -10.73 -9.20
C ASP A 128 2.99 -9.86 -8.57
N GLN A 129 1.98 -10.49 -7.93
CA GLN A 129 0.99 -9.78 -7.12
C GLN A 129 1.64 -8.98 -5.99
N ALA A 130 2.52 -9.62 -5.19
CA ALA A 130 3.18 -8.95 -4.07
C ALA A 130 4.07 -7.77 -4.52
N ARG A 131 4.74 -7.88 -5.66
CA ARG A 131 5.52 -6.80 -6.26
C ARG A 131 4.64 -5.62 -6.72
N ALA A 132 3.48 -5.90 -7.29
CA ALA A 132 2.52 -4.86 -7.66
C ALA A 132 1.94 -4.16 -6.41
N GLU A 133 1.62 -4.92 -5.36
CA GLU A 133 1.18 -4.38 -4.06
C GLU A 133 2.24 -3.50 -3.41
N GLN A 134 3.52 -3.88 -3.47
CA GLN A 134 4.65 -3.09 -2.97
C GLN A 134 4.75 -1.75 -3.70
N ARG A 135 4.66 -1.73 -5.04
CA ARG A 135 4.66 -0.49 -5.81
C ARG A 135 3.46 0.39 -5.45
N GLY A 136 2.26 -0.17 -5.40
CA GLY A 136 1.07 0.56 -4.99
C GLY A 136 1.14 1.11 -3.56
N ALA A 137 1.80 0.41 -2.64
CA ALA A 137 2.06 0.91 -1.28
C ALA A 137 3.03 2.09 -1.29
N ALA A 138 4.10 2.03 -2.11
CA ALA A 138 5.04 3.14 -2.27
C ALA A 138 4.36 4.39 -2.88
N ASP A 139 3.52 4.21 -3.90
CA ASP A 139 2.80 5.31 -4.55
C ASP A 139 1.80 5.99 -3.59
N LYS A 140 1.07 5.19 -2.81
CA LYS A 140 0.20 5.72 -1.74
C LYS A 140 0.98 6.46 -0.65
N ALA A 141 2.15 5.95 -0.26
CA ALA A 141 3.00 6.62 0.71
C ALA A 141 3.51 7.98 0.19
N ARG A 142 3.89 8.06 -1.10
CA ARG A 142 4.26 9.31 -1.76
C ARG A 142 3.09 10.30 -1.80
N LEU A 143 1.87 9.85 -2.13
CA LEU A 143 0.69 10.70 -2.10
C LEU A 143 0.40 11.22 -0.69
N GLN A 144 0.53 10.39 0.34
CA GLN A 144 0.42 10.81 1.74
C GLN A 144 1.49 11.84 2.11
N LEU A 145 2.72 11.69 1.60
CA LEU A 145 3.77 12.68 1.80
C LEU A 145 3.40 14.02 1.17
N VAL A 146 2.89 14.03 -0.07
CA VAL A 146 2.42 15.27 -0.73
C VAL A 146 1.38 15.97 0.15
N GLN A 147 0.39 15.22 0.65
CA GLN A 147 -0.67 15.77 1.51
C GLN A 147 -0.11 16.37 2.80
N ALA A 148 0.79 15.67 3.48
CA ALA A 148 1.36 16.12 4.74
C ALA A 148 2.36 17.28 4.55
N TYR A 149 3.24 17.19 3.55
CA TYR A 149 4.29 18.16 3.29
C TYR A 149 3.71 19.51 2.84
N TYR A 150 2.85 19.51 1.84
CA TYR A 150 2.23 20.73 1.34
C TYR A 150 1.03 21.18 2.19
N GLY A 151 0.42 20.27 2.95
CA GLY A 151 -0.57 20.61 3.98
C GLY A 151 0.03 21.44 5.11
N GLN A 152 1.27 21.15 5.52
CA GLN A 152 2.01 21.96 6.49
C GLN A 152 2.30 23.35 5.92
N GLN A 153 2.72 23.45 4.67
CA GLN A 153 2.95 24.71 3.98
C GLN A 153 1.67 25.55 3.89
N LEU A 154 0.53 24.93 3.59
CA LEU A 154 -0.78 25.62 3.60
C LEU A 154 -1.13 26.15 4.99
N ALA A 155 -0.92 25.35 6.04
CA ALA A 155 -1.19 25.76 7.42
C ALA A 155 -0.29 26.93 7.85
N GLU A 156 0.98 26.94 7.46
CA GLU A 156 1.92 28.01 7.71
C GLU A 156 1.50 29.32 7.00
N GLN A 157 1.10 29.24 5.72
CA GLN A 157 0.57 30.36 4.97
C GLN A 157 -0.73 30.91 5.60
N ALA A 158 -1.64 30.02 6.00
CA ALA A 158 -2.88 30.42 6.66
C ALA A 158 -2.61 31.13 7.99
N LEU A 159 -1.68 30.63 8.81
CA LEU A 159 -1.27 31.27 10.05
C LEU A 159 -0.69 32.67 9.80
N GLY A 160 0.17 32.82 8.77
CA GLY A 160 0.71 34.11 8.38
C GLY A 160 -0.39 35.11 8.05
N VAL A 161 -1.38 34.70 7.24
CA VAL A 161 -2.53 35.55 6.89
C VAL A 161 -3.37 35.90 8.11
N ARG A 162 -3.68 34.93 9.01
CA ARG A 162 -4.46 35.20 10.24
C ARG A 162 -3.74 36.18 11.17
N ARG A 163 -2.41 36.08 11.28
CA ARG A 163 -1.58 37.04 12.03
C ARG A 163 -1.68 38.45 11.44
N ASP A 164 -1.60 38.58 10.11
CA ASP A 164 -1.69 39.88 9.45
C ASP A 164 -3.07 40.53 9.65
N VAL A 165 -4.15 39.74 9.54
CA VAL A 165 -5.54 40.21 9.77
C VAL A 165 -5.71 40.65 11.23
N LEU A 166 -5.26 39.89 12.20
CA LEU A 166 -5.32 40.24 13.61
C LEU A 166 -4.56 41.54 13.89
N ALA A 167 -3.33 41.66 13.36
CA ALA A 167 -2.55 42.90 13.49
C ALA A 167 -3.20 44.11 12.79
N GLY A 168 -3.93 43.90 11.67
CA GLY A 168 -4.72 44.90 10.98
C GLY A 168 -5.87 45.38 11.86
N LEU A 169 -6.63 44.47 12.45
CA LEU A 169 -7.77 44.81 13.30
C LEU A 169 -7.34 45.37 14.67
N ASP A 170 -6.18 44.99 15.22
CA ASP A 170 -5.60 45.61 16.40
C ASP A 170 -5.32 47.11 16.15
N ARG A 171 -4.72 47.45 14.99
CA ARG A 171 -4.49 48.84 14.59
C ARG A 171 -5.81 49.60 14.42
N HIS A 172 -6.79 48.96 13.74
CA HIS A 172 -8.10 49.56 13.55
C HIS A 172 -8.83 49.84 14.88
N LEU A 173 -8.80 48.90 15.83
CA LEU A 173 -9.36 49.12 17.17
C LEU A 173 -8.66 50.24 17.93
N ALA A 174 -7.32 50.34 17.81
CA ALA A 174 -6.57 51.44 18.43
C ALA A 174 -6.95 52.82 17.85
N ASP A 175 -7.18 52.88 16.53
CA ASP A 175 -7.66 54.11 15.88
C ASP A 175 -9.13 54.42 16.29
N ALA A 176 -10.01 53.41 16.37
CA ALA A 176 -11.38 53.57 16.84
C ALA A 176 -11.46 54.07 18.29
N LEU A 177 -10.58 53.59 19.17
CA LEU A 177 -10.49 54.07 20.56
C LEU A 177 -10.09 55.53 20.68
N LYS A 178 -9.22 56.05 19.78
CA LYS A 178 -8.84 57.46 19.71
C LYS A 178 -10.00 58.30 19.25
N LEU A 179 -10.64 57.92 18.12
CA LEU A 179 -11.77 58.64 17.54
C LEU A 179 -13.01 58.68 18.46
N GLU A 180 -13.26 57.61 19.24
CA GLU A 180 -14.33 57.63 20.27
C GLU A 180 -14.04 58.66 21.38
N ARG A 181 -12.79 58.72 21.89
CA ARG A 181 -12.39 59.72 22.93
C ARG A 181 -12.55 61.14 22.43
N GLU A 182 -12.30 61.37 21.13
CA GLU A 182 -12.45 62.67 20.46
C GLU A 182 -13.90 62.91 20.02
N GLN A 183 -14.84 62.00 20.29
CA GLN A 183 -16.25 62.05 19.94
C GLN A 183 -16.54 62.03 18.43
N PHE A 184 -15.59 61.63 17.60
CA PHE A 184 -15.77 61.48 16.16
C PHE A 184 -16.55 60.24 15.73
N ILE A 185 -16.54 59.16 16.55
CA ILE A 185 -17.32 57.94 16.31
C ILE A 185 -18.13 57.54 17.53
N SER A 186 -19.17 56.74 17.30
CA SER A 186 -20.01 56.21 18.36
C SER A 186 -19.33 55.05 19.10
N LYS A 187 -19.71 54.83 20.37
CA LYS A 187 -19.33 53.64 21.14
C LYS A 187 -19.70 52.34 20.39
N ALA A 188 -20.79 52.32 19.62
CA ALA A 188 -21.20 51.14 18.83
C ALA A 188 -20.15 50.79 17.77
N GLN A 189 -19.60 51.75 17.05
CA GLN A 189 -18.54 51.51 16.05
C GLN A 189 -17.25 51.00 16.66
N ARG A 190 -16.84 51.51 17.82
CA ARG A 190 -15.69 50.96 18.57
C ARG A 190 -15.93 49.53 19.05
N LEU A 191 -17.15 49.24 19.56
CA LEU A 191 -17.52 47.86 19.98
C LEU A 191 -17.52 46.88 18.80
N GLN A 192 -17.94 47.34 17.58
CA GLN A 192 -17.81 46.52 16.37
C GLN A 192 -16.36 46.18 16.04
N ALA A 193 -15.45 47.16 16.12
CA ALA A 193 -14.02 46.93 15.92
C ALA A 193 -13.44 45.94 16.97
N GLN A 194 -13.88 46.03 18.24
CA GLN A 194 -13.46 45.14 19.29
C GLN A 194 -13.92 43.70 19.02
N VAL A 195 -15.21 43.47 18.65
CA VAL A 195 -15.73 42.17 18.31
C VAL A 195 -14.97 41.55 17.15
N ALA A 196 -14.77 42.32 16.06
CA ALA A 196 -14.02 41.83 14.89
C ALA A 196 -12.58 41.41 15.24
N ARG A 197 -11.91 42.23 16.09
CA ARG A 197 -10.57 41.91 16.61
C ARG A 197 -10.56 40.59 17.43
N ASP A 198 -11.53 40.44 18.33
CA ASP A 198 -11.61 39.26 19.19
C ASP A 198 -11.93 38.00 18.38
N ASP A 199 -12.76 38.12 17.31
CA ASP A 199 -12.97 37.04 16.33
C ASP A 199 -11.69 36.66 15.58
N ALA A 200 -10.92 37.67 15.13
CA ALA A 200 -9.65 37.42 14.46
C ALA A 200 -8.61 36.79 15.40
N ALA A 201 -8.63 37.12 16.67
CA ALA A 201 -7.76 36.47 17.66
C ALA A 201 -8.09 34.97 17.83
N ARG A 202 -9.39 34.61 17.87
CA ARG A 202 -9.79 33.19 17.91
C ARG A 202 -9.36 32.42 16.65
N GLU A 203 -9.52 33.05 15.47
CA GLU A 203 -9.08 32.46 14.21
C GLU A 203 -7.54 32.31 14.13
N PHE A 204 -6.80 33.23 14.73
CA PHE A 204 -5.34 33.12 14.84
C PHE A 204 -4.93 31.95 15.75
N GLU A 205 -5.51 31.83 16.95
CA GLU A 205 -5.23 30.70 17.85
C GLU A 205 -5.59 29.36 17.23
N ARG A 206 -6.67 29.30 16.47
CA ARG A 206 -7.04 28.10 15.71
C ARG A 206 -5.97 27.76 14.67
N ALA A 207 -5.48 28.73 13.91
CA ALA A 207 -4.44 28.49 12.91
C ALA A 207 -3.10 28.06 13.54
N VAL A 208 -2.78 28.51 14.76
CA VAL A 208 -1.63 28.02 15.54
C VAL A 208 -1.78 26.52 15.83
N ALA A 209 -2.96 26.08 16.31
CA ALA A 209 -3.24 24.68 16.58
C ALA A 209 -3.24 23.83 15.29
N ASP A 210 -3.78 24.32 14.19
CA ASP A 210 -3.80 23.65 12.89
C ASP A 210 -2.36 23.43 12.37
N LEU A 211 -1.48 24.42 12.46
CA LEU A 211 -0.07 24.26 12.10
C LEU A 211 0.66 23.26 13.01
N ALA A 212 0.40 23.32 14.33
CA ALA A 212 0.99 22.34 15.26
C ALA A 212 0.59 20.90 14.89
N THR A 213 -0.68 20.70 14.51
CA THR A 213 -1.18 19.41 14.04
C THR A 213 -0.50 18.97 12.73
N ALA A 214 -0.40 19.88 11.75
CA ALA A 214 0.26 19.58 10.48
C ALA A 214 1.75 19.22 10.66
N ASN A 215 2.45 19.94 11.56
CA ASN A 215 3.84 19.61 11.94
C ASN A 215 3.94 18.22 12.57
N ALA A 216 3.05 17.87 13.48
CA ALA A 216 3.05 16.56 14.12
C ALA A 216 2.78 15.42 13.11
N VAL A 217 1.86 15.61 12.17
CA VAL A 217 1.56 14.64 11.11
C VAL A 217 2.79 14.41 10.23
N LEU A 218 3.42 15.50 9.75
CA LEU A 218 4.59 15.41 8.87
C LEU A 218 5.79 14.78 9.62
N ALA A 219 6.05 15.19 10.84
CA ALA A 219 7.11 14.64 11.68
C ALA A 219 6.89 13.13 11.95
N GLY A 220 5.65 12.73 12.25
CA GLY A 220 5.28 11.34 12.45
C GLY A 220 5.47 10.50 11.18
N LEU A 221 5.03 11.00 10.03
CA LEU A 221 5.17 10.32 8.74
C LEU A 221 6.64 10.10 8.37
N LEU A 222 7.50 11.09 8.61
CA LEU A 222 8.93 11.06 8.28
C LEU A 222 9.81 10.46 9.38
N ARG A 223 9.23 9.98 10.49
CA ARG A 223 9.98 9.49 11.66
C ARG A 223 11.06 10.49 12.12
N ALA A 224 10.65 11.74 12.28
CA ALA A 224 11.51 12.88 12.63
C ALA A 224 11.03 13.53 13.95
N PRO A 225 11.37 12.98 15.12
CA PRO A 225 10.93 13.50 16.42
C PRO A 225 11.43 14.94 16.69
N GLU A 226 12.49 15.35 16.02
CA GLU A 226 13.04 16.70 16.02
C GLU A 226 12.16 17.72 15.26
N GLY A 227 11.16 17.26 14.55
CA GLY A 227 10.31 18.08 13.69
C GLY A 227 10.91 18.28 12.29
N VAL A 228 10.05 18.63 11.33
CA VAL A 228 10.43 18.90 9.93
C VAL A 228 9.93 20.26 9.52
N ARG A 229 10.79 21.05 8.88
CA ARG A 229 10.42 22.29 8.21
C ARG A 229 10.53 22.10 6.69
N PRO A 230 9.41 22.02 5.96
CA PRO A 230 9.39 22.00 4.51
C PRO A 230 10.00 23.27 3.91
N ILE A 231 10.90 23.10 2.94
CA ILE A 231 11.51 24.24 2.24
C ILE A 231 11.13 24.33 0.76
N THR A 232 10.50 23.28 0.19
CA THR A 232 9.91 23.36 -1.15
C THR A 232 8.53 24.00 -1.02
N PRO A 233 8.30 25.20 -1.56
CA PRO A 233 7.07 25.93 -1.35
C PRO A 233 5.91 25.35 -2.18
N LEU A 234 4.66 25.72 -1.84
CA LEU A 234 3.49 25.49 -2.67
C LEU A 234 3.71 26.12 -4.05
N PHE A 235 3.31 25.41 -5.10
CA PHE A 235 3.53 25.82 -6.47
C PHE A 235 2.31 25.56 -7.37
N VAL A 236 2.24 26.31 -8.45
CA VAL A 236 1.28 26.10 -9.55
C VAL A 236 2.01 26.31 -10.87
N LEU A 237 1.90 25.34 -11.77
CA LEU A 237 2.44 25.51 -13.13
C LEU A 237 1.54 26.42 -13.93
N PRO A 238 2.09 27.45 -14.60
CA PRO A 238 1.29 28.36 -15.44
C PRO A 238 0.80 27.68 -16.73
N GLN A 239 1.58 26.71 -17.25
CA GLN A 239 1.24 25.95 -18.44
C GLN A 239 0.16 24.91 -18.15
N ARG A 240 -0.62 24.56 -19.16
CA ARG A 240 -1.55 23.43 -19.07
C ARG A 240 -0.80 22.12 -18.92
N LEU A 241 -1.42 21.19 -18.23
CA LEU A 241 -0.95 19.81 -18.19
C LEU A 241 -0.98 19.18 -19.59
N GLU A 242 -0.27 18.07 -19.75
CA GLU A 242 -0.36 17.26 -20.96
C GLU A 242 -1.80 16.82 -21.25
N SER A 243 -2.03 16.24 -22.43
CA SER A 243 -3.36 15.79 -22.81
C SER A 243 -3.86 14.70 -21.86
N LEU A 244 -5.17 14.71 -21.58
CA LEU A 244 -5.82 13.68 -20.76
C LEU A 244 -5.53 12.26 -21.28
N GLU A 245 -5.48 12.08 -22.60
CA GLU A 245 -5.26 10.78 -23.24
C GLU A 245 -3.85 10.24 -22.95
N ASN A 246 -2.83 11.09 -22.78
CA ASN A 246 -1.49 10.65 -22.41
C ASN A 246 -1.49 10.04 -21.00
N TYR A 247 -2.16 10.68 -20.04
CA TYR A 247 -2.27 10.16 -18.67
C TYR A 247 -3.10 8.88 -18.60
N LYS A 248 -4.19 8.76 -19.38
CA LYS A 248 -4.96 7.52 -19.46
C LYS A 248 -4.13 6.36 -20.04
N ALA A 249 -3.38 6.61 -21.12
CA ALA A 249 -2.53 5.60 -21.74
C ALA A 249 -1.43 5.14 -20.76
N ALA A 250 -0.81 6.07 -20.02
CA ALA A 250 0.16 5.75 -19.00
C ALA A 250 -0.46 4.91 -17.86
N ALA A 251 -1.64 5.29 -17.37
CA ALA A 251 -2.37 4.58 -16.33
C ALA A 251 -2.67 3.11 -16.74
N LEU A 252 -3.23 2.89 -17.91
CA LEU A 252 -3.56 1.54 -18.38
C LEU A 252 -2.33 0.64 -18.58
N SER A 253 -1.15 1.23 -18.84
CA SER A 253 0.09 0.50 -19.01
C SER A 253 0.83 0.18 -17.71
N ALA A 254 0.85 1.11 -16.73
CA ALA A 254 1.78 1.08 -15.61
C ALA A 254 1.13 1.10 -14.21
N HIS A 255 -0.21 1.24 -14.11
CA HIS A 255 -0.86 1.34 -12.81
C HIS A 255 -0.70 0.06 -11.97
N PRO A 256 -0.18 0.12 -10.73
CA PRO A 256 0.11 -1.06 -9.91
C PRO A 256 -1.12 -1.95 -9.63
N GLU A 257 -2.31 -1.36 -9.51
CA GLU A 257 -3.54 -2.12 -9.29
C GLU A 257 -3.90 -3.01 -10.49
N LEU A 258 -3.68 -2.55 -11.74
CA LEU A 258 -3.90 -3.37 -12.92
C LEU A 258 -2.89 -4.51 -13.00
N GLU A 259 -1.64 -4.28 -12.61
CA GLU A 259 -0.64 -5.34 -12.56
C GLU A 259 -0.98 -6.38 -11.47
N ARG A 260 -1.46 -5.93 -10.30
CA ARG A 260 -1.95 -6.80 -9.23
C ARG A 260 -3.10 -7.69 -9.72
N LEU A 261 -4.07 -7.12 -10.44
CA LEU A 261 -5.21 -7.85 -10.97
C LEU A 261 -4.82 -8.80 -12.11
N ARG A 262 -3.86 -8.44 -12.97
CA ARG A 262 -3.27 -9.36 -13.97
C ARG A 262 -2.58 -10.54 -13.29
N ALA A 263 -1.88 -10.30 -12.19
CA ALA A 263 -1.26 -11.37 -11.41
C ALA A 263 -2.32 -12.29 -10.77
N LEU A 264 -3.43 -11.76 -10.26
CA LEU A 264 -4.57 -12.55 -9.77
C LEU A 264 -5.22 -13.38 -10.87
N GLU A 265 -5.39 -12.83 -12.07
CA GLU A 265 -5.88 -13.59 -13.24
C GLU A 265 -4.93 -14.76 -13.57
N ALA A 266 -3.62 -14.51 -13.62
CA ALA A 266 -2.60 -15.54 -13.85
C ALA A 266 -2.64 -16.63 -12.76
N GLN A 267 -2.87 -16.25 -11.49
CA GLN A 267 -3.07 -17.21 -10.40
C GLN A 267 -4.32 -18.05 -10.58
N ALA A 268 -5.44 -17.46 -11.01
CA ALA A 268 -6.66 -18.19 -11.32
C ALA A 268 -6.46 -19.18 -12.49
N GLN A 269 -5.73 -18.79 -13.54
CA GLN A 269 -5.35 -19.66 -14.66
C GLN A 269 -4.48 -20.83 -14.21
N ALA A 270 -3.53 -20.59 -13.30
CA ALA A 270 -2.73 -21.63 -12.67
C ALA A 270 -3.63 -22.61 -11.88
N GLY A 271 -4.64 -22.09 -11.18
CA GLY A 271 -5.66 -22.89 -10.50
C GLY A 271 -6.42 -23.83 -11.44
N VAL A 272 -6.83 -23.37 -12.61
CA VAL A 272 -7.44 -24.24 -13.64
C VAL A 272 -6.50 -25.36 -14.06
N THR A 273 -5.20 -25.07 -14.20
CA THR A 273 -4.19 -26.06 -14.57
C THR A 273 -4.04 -27.12 -13.49
N ILE A 274 -4.05 -26.70 -12.20
CA ILE A 274 -4.00 -27.58 -11.03
C ILE A 274 -5.25 -28.47 -10.98
N GLU A 275 -6.47 -27.91 -11.15
CA GLU A 275 -7.70 -28.72 -11.13
C GLU A 275 -7.76 -29.69 -12.29
N ARG A 276 -7.31 -29.32 -13.48
CA ARG A 276 -7.19 -30.22 -14.65
C ARG A 276 -6.19 -31.35 -14.41
N SER A 277 -5.11 -31.11 -13.65
CA SER A 277 -4.11 -32.13 -13.35
C SER A 277 -4.69 -33.32 -12.58
N LYS A 278 -5.70 -33.06 -11.72
CA LYS A 278 -6.41 -34.07 -10.95
C LYS A 278 -7.24 -35.06 -11.81
N GLN A 279 -7.49 -34.72 -13.08
CA GLN A 279 -8.16 -35.56 -14.06
C GLN A 279 -7.18 -36.41 -14.88
N ARG A 280 -5.89 -36.23 -14.70
CA ARG A 280 -4.83 -36.92 -15.46
C ARG A 280 -4.10 -37.92 -14.57
N PRO A 281 -3.51 -38.98 -15.18
CA PRO A 281 -2.65 -39.89 -14.42
C PRO A 281 -1.41 -39.16 -13.88
N THR A 282 -0.82 -39.65 -12.81
CA THR A 282 0.50 -39.30 -12.32
C THR A 282 1.45 -40.47 -12.46
N VAL A 283 2.67 -40.22 -12.89
CA VAL A 283 3.73 -41.22 -13.05
C VAL A 283 4.92 -40.76 -12.22
N ALA A 284 5.42 -41.66 -11.38
CA ALA A 284 6.61 -41.44 -10.59
C ALA A 284 7.55 -42.65 -10.65
N GLY A 285 8.83 -42.39 -10.77
CA GLY A 285 9.86 -43.37 -10.43
C GLY A 285 10.01 -43.45 -8.92
N PHE A 286 10.20 -44.62 -8.39
CA PHE A 286 10.47 -44.80 -6.96
C PHE A 286 11.57 -45.81 -6.73
N GLY A 287 12.31 -45.64 -5.65
CA GLY A 287 13.27 -46.57 -5.13
C GLY A 287 13.13 -46.68 -3.61
N GLN A 288 13.19 -47.88 -3.08
CA GLN A 288 13.10 -48.11 -1.65
C GLN A 288 14.22 -49.06 -1.23
N TYR A 289 14.85 -48.74 -0.10
CA TYR A 289 15.88 -49.58 0.50
C TYR A 289 15.58 -49.80 1.98
N ASN A 290 15.57 -51.07 2.40
CA ASN A 290 15.35 -51.48 3.78
C ASN A 290 16.70 -51.84 4.42
N PHE A 291 17.06 -51.17 5.52
CA PHE A 291 18.33 -51.37 6.21
C PHE A 291 18.29 -52.57 7.18
N ASP A 292 17.10 -53.02 7.62
CA ASP A 292 16.96 -54.19 8.48
C ASP A 292 16.77 -55.45 7.65
N ARG A 293 17.86 -56.22 7.52
CA ARG A 293 17.91 -57.45 6.75
C ARG A 293 17.69 -58.72 7.62
N ARG A 294 17.70 -58.59 8.95
CA ARG A 294 17.75 -59.74 9.82
C ARG A 294 16.40 -60.46 9.96
N ASP A 295 15.34 -59.73 9.75
CA ASP A 295 13.96 -60.18 9.98
C ASP A 295 13.09 -60.18 8.73
N SER A 296 13.68 -59.93 7.55
CA SER A 296 12.97 -60.12 6.29
C SER A 296 12.71 -61.61 6.07
N LEU A 297 11.46 -62.03 6.21
CA LEU A 297 11.03 -63.29 5.61
C LEU A 297 11.26 -63.18 4.10
N LEU A 298 11.49 -64.31 3.43
CA LEU A 298 11.80 -64.47 1.98
C LEU A 298 10.94 -63.63 1.02
N THR A 299 9.92 -62.97 1.53
CA THR A 299 8.95 -62.16 0.74
C THR A 299 9.20 -60.67 0.75
N ASP A 300 10.06 -60.10 1.63
CA ASP A 300 10.34 -58.69 1.71
C ASP A 300 11.66 -58.37 0.97
N PRO A 301 11.65 -57.62 -0.14
CA PRO A 301 12.87 -57.30 -0.87
C PRO A 301 13.74 -56.32 -0.06
N ASP A 302 15.08 -56.51 -0.13
CA ASP A 302 16.06 -55.60 0.46
C ASP A 302 15.98 -54.21 -0.21
N TRP A 303 15.66 -54.20 -1.49
CA TRP A 303 15.46 -52.99 -2.27
C TRP A 303 14.39 -53.22 -3.33
N THR A 304 13.69 -52.13 -3.69
CA THR A 304 12.71 -52.12 -4.77
C THR A 304 12.91 -50.86 -5.58
N VAL A 305 12.99 -50.96 -6.90
CA VAL A 305 13.01 -49.86 -7.86
C VAL A 305 11.93 -50.09 -8.89
N GLY A 306 11.20 -49.04 -9.22
CA GLY A 306 10.11 -49.20 -10.16
C GLY A 306 9.52 -47.88 -10.63
N ILE A 307 8.49 -47.99 -11.47
CA ILE A 307 7.67 -46.88 -11.93
C ILE A 307 6.25 -47.14 -11.43
N SER A 308 5.67 -46.15 -10.75
CA SER A 308 4.27 -46.18 -10.33
C SER A 308 3.43 -45.28 -11.23
N LEU A 309 2.30 -45.79 -11.72
CA LEU A 309 1.26 -45.01 -12.36
C LEU A 309 0.04 -44.97 -11.47
N ARG A 310 -0.41 -43.76 -11.13
CA ARG A 310 -1.62 -43.59 -10.31
C ARG A 310 -2.66 -42.82 -11.11
N TYR A 311 -3.80 -43.41 -11.30
CA TYR A 311 -4.95 -42.76 -11.94
C TYR A 311 -6.20 -42.97 -11.08
N LYS A 312 -6.80 -41.83 -10.64
CA LYS A 312 -8.00 -41.88 -9.81
C LYS A 312 -9.24 -42.01 -10.73
N ILE A 313 -9.78 -43.21 -10.83
CA ILE A 313 -10.93 -43.53 -11.70
C ILE A 313 -12.21 -42.90 -11.19
N ALA A 314 -12.47 -42.98 -9.89
CA ALA A 314 -13.64 -42.40 -9.24
C ALA A 314 -13.22 -41.51 -8.07
N SER A 315 -13.95 -40.43 -7.82
CA SER A 315 -13.73 -39.50 -6.70
C SER A 315 -15.09 -39.06 -6.15
N GLY A 316 -15.21 -38.88 -4.86
CA GLY A 316 -16.44 -38.37 -4.21
C GLY A 316 -16.76 -36.92 -4.56
N MET A 317 -15.79 -36.14 -5.09
CA MET A 317 -16.00 -34.78 -5.58
C MET A 317 -16.08 -34.78 -7.11
N GLY A 318 -17.03 -34.05 -7.66
CA GLY A 318 -17.20 -33.88 -9.11
C GLY A 318 -16.02 -33.09 -9.72
N ARG A 319 -15.09 -33.81 -10.37
CA ARG A 319 -13.87 -33.20 -10.93
C ARG A 319 -14.14 -32.22 -12.06
N ASN A 320 -15.18 -32.47 -12.85
CA ASN A 320 -15.60 -31.55 -13.93
C ASN A 320 -16.14 -30.24 -13.35
N GLN A 321 -16.93 -30.32 -12.29
CA GLN A 321 -17.45 -29.15 -11.59
C GLN A 321 -16.32 -28.34 -10.92
N ALA A 322 -15.30 -29.01 -10.37
CA ALA A 322 -14.13 -28.30 -9.81
C ALA A 322 -13.34 -27.55 -10.89
N VAL A 323 -13.14 -28.12 -12.07
CA VAL A 323 -12.52 -27.42 -13.20
C VAL A 323 -13.41 -26.27 -13.68
N GLU A 324 -14.72 -26.47 -13.75
CA GLU A 324 -15.63 -25.39 -14.15
C GLU A 324 -15.64 -24.25 -13.13
N ALA A 325 -15.67 -24.56 -11.83
CA ALA A 325 -15.53 -23.54 -10.77
C ALA A 325 -14.24 -22.72 -10.94
N ALA A 326 -13.10 -23.39 -11.18
CA ALA A 326 -11.83 -22.70 -11.42
C ALA A 326 -11.87 -21.82 -12.69
N ARG A 327 -12.56 -22.22 -13.75
CA ARG A 327 -12.78 -21.37 -14.94
C ARG A 327 -13.63 -20.15 -14.64
N GLN A 328 -14.66 -20.29 -13.80
CA GLN A 328 -15.47 -19.13 -13.38
C GLN A 328 -14.64 -18.15 -12.55
N THR A 329 -13.69 -18.62 -11.74
CA THR A 329 -12.74 -17.76 -11.02
C THR A 329 -11.87 -16.94 -12.01
N VAL A 330 -11.43 -17.55 -13.14
CA VAL A 330 -10.72 -16.79 -14.20
C VAL A 330 -11.61 -15.70 -14.80
N ARG A 331 -12.87 -16.05 -15.14
CA ARG A 331 -13.83 -15.07 -15.68
C ARG A 331 -14.11 -13.92 -14.70
N GLN A 332 -14.17 -14.23 -13.40
CA GLN A 332 -14.33 -13.23 -12.35
C GLN A 332 -13.13 -12.28 -12.30
N ALA A 333 -11.90 -12.83 -12.35
CA ALA A 333 -10.68 -12.03 -12.33
C ALA A 333 -10.56 -11.13 -13.58
N ASP A 334 -10.87 -11.66 -14.77
CA ASP A 334 -10.88 -10.92 -16.02
C ASP A 334 -11.94 -9.79 -16.03
N ALA A 335 -13.14 -10.05 -15.54
CA ALA A 335 -14.16 -9.01 -15.38
C ALA A 335 -13.72 -7.92 -14.38
N GLY A 336 -13.10 -8.31 -13.26
CA GLY A 336 -12.54 -7.37 -12.29
C GLY A 336 -11.43 -6.50 -12.86
N LEU A 337 -10.56 -7.08 -13.71
CA LEU A 337 -9.50 -6.34 -14.40
C LEU A 337 -10.07 -5.28 -15.36
N ARG A 338 -11.09 -5.63 -16.15
CA ARG A 338 -11.75 -4.67 -17.05
C ARG A 338 -12.43 -3.54 -16.26
N GLU A 339 -13.18 -3.88 -15.21
CA GLU A 339 -13.83 -2.88 -14.37
C GLU A 339 -12.81 -1.92 -13.72
N ALA A 340 -11.71 -2.45 -13.19
CA ALA A 340 -10.65 -1.63 -12.62
C ALA A 340 -10.04 -0.67 -13.67
N GLY A 341 -9.87 -1.12 -14.91
CA GLY A 341 -9.41 -0.26 -16.02
C GLY A 341 -10.34 0.95 -16.22
N VAL A 342 -11.66 0.70 -16.28
CA VAL A 342 -12.67 1.77 -16.41
C VAL A 342 -12.63 2.74 -15.22
N GLN A 343 -12.55 2.22 -14.00
CA GLN A 343 -12.50 3.06 -12.78
C GLN A 343 -11.22 3.92 -12.73
N ILE A 344 -10.10 3.38 -13.15
CA ILE A 344 -8.84 4.12 -13.25
C ILE A 344 -8.95 5.24 -14.29
N GLU A 345 -9.50 4.99 -15.47
CA GLU A 345 -9.71 6.03 -16.49
C GLU A 345 -10.62 7.16 -15.99
N ILE A 346 -11.70 6.81 -15.27
CA ILE A 346 -12.59 7.80 -14.63
C ILE A 346 -11.81 8.61 -13.57
N GLY A 347 -11.02 7.93 -12.75
CA GLY A 347 -10.17 8.57 -11.73
C GLY A 347 -9.17 9.54 -12.34
N VAL A 348 -8.47 9.13 -13.40
CA VAL A 348 -7.52 9.98 -14.15
C VAL A 348 -8.23 11.21 -14.74
N ALA A 349 -9.39 11.02 -15.37
CA ALA A 349 -10.15 12.13 -15.95
C ALA A 349 -10.58 13.14 -14.86
N LYS A 350 -11.04 12.63 -13.71
CA LYS A 350 -11.40 13.48 -12.57
C LYS A 350 -10.18 14.26 -12.06
N ALA A 351 -9.07 13.59 -11.76
CA ALA A 351 -7.88 14.22 -11.21
C ALA A 351 -7.29 15.27 -12.18
N TRP A 352 -7.30 14.99 -13.49
CA TRP A 352 -6.88 15.95 -14.51
C TRP A 352 -7.76 17.21 -14.51
N ASN A 353 -9.09 17.04 -14.49
CA ASN A 353 -10.04 18.16 -14.45
C ASN A 353 -9.88 18.97 -13.14
N ASP A 354 -9.70 18.29 -12.01
CA ASP A 354 -9.52 18.93 -10.70
C ASP A 354 -8.23 19.78 -10.68
N ALA A 355 -7.13 19.27 -11.26
CA ALA A 355 -5.88 19.99 -11.36
C ALA A 355 -6.00 21.24 -12.27
N GLU A 356 -6.60 21.12 -13.46
CA GLU A 356 -6.82 22.25 -14.37
C GLU A 356 -7.78 23.29 -13.77
N ALA A 357 -8.82 22.85 -13.06
CA ALA A 357 -9.73 23.76 -12.37
C ALA A 357 -9.03 24.50 -11.21
N ALA A 358 -8.20 23.81 -10.42
CA ALA A 358 -7.42 24.42 -9.34
C ALA A 358 -6.39 25.42 -9.89
N ARG A 359 -5.70 25.06 -10.99
CA ARG A 359 -4.80 25.97 -11.71
C ARG A 359 -5.51 27.23 -12.15
N SER A 360 -6.66 27.10 -12.80
CA SER A 360 -7.43 28.24 -13.28
C SER A 360 -7.92 29.13 -12.14
N ARG A 361 -8.40 28.54 -11.03
CA ARG A 361 -8.78 29.29 -9.82
C ARG A 361 -7.61 30.08 -9.25
N PHE A 362 -6.44 29.45 -9.14
CA PHE A 362 -5.24 30.11 -8.63
C PHE A 362 -4.86 31.36 -9.48
N LEU A 363 -4.86 31.22 -10.81
CA LEU A 363 -4.51 32.31 -11.71
C LEU A 363 -5.51 33.47 -11.64
N LEU A 364 -6.81 33.20 -11.47
CA LEU A 364 -7.83 34.24 -11.31
C LEU A 364 -7.72 34.97 -9.98
N LEU A 365 -7.16 34.36 -8.95
CA LEU A 365 -7.00 34.99 -7.63
C LEU A 365 -5.88 36.08 -7.61
N ASP A 366 -4.97 36.09 -8.57
CA ASP A 366 -3.93 37.11 -8.64
C ASP A 366 -4.55 38.55 -8.78
N SER A 367 -5.51 38.73 -9.67
CA SER A 367 -6.22 40.02 -9.83
C SER A 367 -7.10 40.35 -8.61
N ALA A 368 -7.69 39.36 -7.98
CA ALA A 368 -8.49 39.53 -6.78
C ALA A 368 -7.64 40.01 -5.58
N ILE A 369 -6.40 39.53 -5.43
CA ILE A 369 -5.47 39.99 -4.40
C ILE A 369 -5.10 41.47 -4.61
N GLU A 370 -4.77 41.88 -5.84
CA GLU A 370 -4.44 43.26 -6.13
C GLU A 370 -5.63 44.18 -5.84
N SER A 371 -6.84 43.79 -6.27
CA SER A 371 -8.06 44.56 -6.00
C SER A 371 -8.37 44.65 -4.50
N ALA A 372 -8.23 43.55 -3.75
CA ALA A 372 -8.46 43.52 -2.31
C ALA A 372 -7.43 44.35 -1.55
N ARG A 373 -6.15 44.34 -1.97
CA ARG A 373 -5.08 45.14 -1.39
C ARG A 373 -5.37 46.63 -1.54
N GLU A 374 -5.73 47.06 -2.76
CA GLU A 374 -6.02 48.46 -3.05
C GLU A 374 -7.31 48.92 -2.33
N ASN A 375 -8.35 48.08 -2.32
CA ASN A 375 -9.56 48.36 -1.55
C ASN A 375 -9.25 48.59 -0.06
N LEU A 376 -8.46 47.70 0.56
CA LEU A 376 -8.07 47.84 1.96
C LEU A 376 -7.30 49.15 2.19
N ARG A 377 -6.38 49.47 1.30
CA ARG A 377 -5.62 50.73 1.39
C ARG A 377 -6.55 51.95 1.35
N LEU A 378 -7.49 51.98 0.42
CA LEU A 378 -8.46 53.06 0.25
C LEU A 378 -9.41 53.16 1.45
N GLN A 379 -9.97 52.05 1.93
CA GLN A 379 -10.89 52.07 3.07
C GLN A 379 -10.19 52.57 4.36
N ARG A 380 -8.94 52.15 4.60
CA ARG A 380 -8.15 52.67 5.73
C ARG A 380 -7.90 54.18 5.61
N LEU A 381 -7.65 54.72 4.39
CA LEU A 381 -7.48 56.16 4.17
C LEU A 381 -8.80 56.89 4.41
N SER A 382 -9.89 56.46 3.76
CA SER A 382 -11.21 57.09 3.89
C SER A 382 -11.72 57.08 5.33
N TYR A 383 -11.43 56.03 6.12
CA TYR A 383 -11.78 55.99 7.53
C TYR A 383 -11.06 57.06 8.36
N ARG A 384 -9.78 57.31 8.07
CA ARG A 384 -9.02 58.39 8.73
C ARG A 384 -9.56 59.77 8.38
N GLU A 385 -10.05 59.92 7.14
CA GLU A 385 -10.69 61.12 6.65
C GLU A 385 -12.18 61.22 7.05
N GLN A 386 -12.69 60.28 7.87
CA GLN A 386 -14.08 60.20 8.32
C GLN A 386 -15.11 60.03 7.16
N GLN A 387 -14.67 59.51 6.03
CA GLN A 387 -15.48 59.27 4.83
C GLN A 387 -15.94 57.80 4.71
N ALA A 388 -15.43 56.90 5.54
CA ALA A 388 -15.82 55.50 5.62
C ALA A 388 -16.16 55.10 7.06
N THR A 389 -16.96 54.02 7.21
CA THR A 389 -17.34 53.50 8.50
C THR A 389 -16.29 52.50 9.04
N SER A 390 -16.38 52.19 10.36
CA SER A 390 -15.56 51.13 10.96
C SER A 390 -15.82 49.78 10.28
N LEU A 391 -17.05 49.51 9.85
CA LEU A 391 -17.42 48.26 9.17
C LEU A 391 -16.73 48.14 7.80
N ASP A 392 -16.60 49.21 7.04
CA ASP A 392 -15.95 49.19 5.73
C ASP A 392 -14.47 48.77 5.84
N VAL A 393 -13.76 49.23 6.87
CA VAL A 393 -12.37 48.82 7.13
C VAL A 393 -12.30 47.35 7.59
N ILE A 394 -13.19 46.94 8.49
CA ILE A 394 -13.27 45.54 8.96
C ILE A 394 -13.51 44.59 7.77
N ASP A 395 -14.49 44.91 6.93
CA ASP A 395 -14.84 44.10 5.75
C ASP A 395 -13.67 44.04 4.75
N ALA A 396 -12.94 45.11 4.56
CA ALA A 396 -11.76 45.15 3.69
C ALA A 396 -10.60 44.31 4.24
N GLU A 397 -10.34 44.34 5.57
CA GLU A 397 -9.33 43.51 6.25
C GLU A 397 -9.66 42.05 6.11
N LEU A 398 -10.88 41.66 6.44
CA LEU A 398 -11.36 40.27 6.35
C LEU A 398 -11.40 39.79 4.88
N GLY A 399 -11.79 40.70 3.95
CA GLY A 399 -11.79 40.42 2.51
C GLY A 399 -10.39 40.10 1.98
N MET A 400 -9.40 40.92 2.33
CA MET A 400 -8.00 40.68 1.96
C MET A 400 -7.47 39.36 2.54
N GLY A 401 -7.75 39.08 3.82
CA GLY A 401 -7.38 37.79 4.45
C GLY A 401 -8.03 36.59 3.75
N ARG A 402 -9.32 36.71 3.41
CA ARG A 402 -10.06 35.64 2.70
C ARG A 402 -9.44 35.31 1.35
N VAL A 403 -9.14 36.30 0.52
CA VAL A 403 -8.57 36.08 -0.82
C VAL A 403 -7.17 35.45 -0.73
N ARG A 404 -6.34 35.88 0.23
CA ARG A 404 -5.02 35.30 0.44
C ARG A 404 -5.09 33.82 0.85
N VAL A 405 -5.99 33.46 1.79
CA VAL A 405 -6.21 32.04 2.18
C VAL A 405 -6.75 31.24 1.00
N GLN A 406 -7.70 31.79 0.23
CA GLN A 406 -8.24 31.12 -0.97
C GLN A 406 -7.16 30.85 -2.02
N ARG A 407 -6.19 31.77 -2.18
CA ARG A 407 -5.08 31.55 -3.11
C ARG A 407 -4.14 30.44 -2.63
N ALA A 408 -3.80 30.42 -1.36
CA ALA A 408 -2.99 29.35 -0.78
C ALA A 408 -3.70 27.98 -0.88
N GLN A 409 -5.00 27.95 -0.61
CA GLN A 409 -5.83 26.76 -0.77
C GLN A 409 -5.88 26.27 -2.22
N ALA A 410 -6.04 27.18 -3.20
CA ALA A 410 -6.06 26.83 -4.62
C ALA A 410 -4.70 26.26 -5.09
N ALA A 411 -3.59 26.76 -4.56
CA ALA A 411 -2.26 26.19 -4.82
C ALA A 411 -2.12 24.80 -4.24
N TYR A 412 -2.57 24.57 -3.00
CA TYR A 412 -2.58 23.25 -2.38
C TYR A 412 -3.48 22.26 -3.13
N ASP A 413 -4.70 22.69 -3.50
CA ASP A 413 -5.63 21.87 -4.27
C ASP A 413 -5.02 21.44 -5.61
N TYR A 414 -4.27 22.34 -6.27
CA TYR A 414 -3.55 22.02 -7.50
C TYR A 414 -2.46 20.97 -7.28
N VAL A 415 -1.61 21.17 -6.28
CA VAL A 415 -0.52 20.23 -5.95
C VAL A 415 -1.08 18.86 -5.60
N LEU A 416 -2.16 18.82 -4.82
CA LEU A 416 -2.82 17.56 -4.45
C LEU A 416 -3.45 16.86 -5.65
N ALA A 417 -4.19 17.59 -6.49
CA ALA A 417 -4.81 17.02 -7.68
C ALA A 417 -3.78 16.56 -8.72
N LEU A 418 -2.66 17.29 -8.86
CA LEU A 418 -1.52 16.86 -9.67
C LEU A 418 -0.90 15.56 -9.13
N ALA A 419 -0.67 15.46 -7.83
CA ALA A 419 -0.13 14.26 -7.21
C ALA A 419 -1.07 13.05 -7.38
N GLN A 420 -2.38 13.25 -7.24
CA GLN A 420 -3.40 12.22 -7.51
C GLN A 420 -3.40 11.78 -8.98
N LEU A 421 -3.27 12.73 -9.91
CA LEU A 421 -3.17 12.42 -11.34
C LEU A 421 -1.92 11.59 -11.64
N LEU A 422 -0.78 11.96 -11.06
CA LEU A 422 0.48 11.25 -11.21
C LEU A 422 0.44 9.86 -10.57
N GLU A 423 -0.20 9.71 -9.41
CA GLU A 423 -0.41 8.41 -8.76
C GLU A 423 -1.27 7.49 -9.63
N LEU A 424 -2.42 7.99 -10.09
CA LEU A 424 -3.33 7.22 -10.96
C LEU A 424 -2.73 6.90 -12.33
N SER A 425 -1.80 7.71 -12.83
CA SER A 425 -1.07 7.42 -14.08
C SER A 425 0.21 6.59 -13.88
N GLY A 426 0.52 6.19 -12.62
CA GLY A 426 1.74 5.45 -12.32
C GLY A 426 3.03 6.26 -12.46
N GLN A 427 2.96 7.58 -12.30
CA GLN A 427 4.06 8.53 -12.52
C GLN A 427 4.37 9.41 -11.29
N ILE A 428 3.90 9.05 -10.10
CA ILE A 428 4.03 9.88 -8.90
C ILE A 428 5.49 10.17 -8.51
N GLU A 429 6.44 9.35 -8.97
CA GLU A 429 7.88 9.57 -8.79
C GLU A 429 8.36 10.89 -9.43
N GLN A 430 7.63 11.40 -10.44
CA GLN A 430 7.96 12.65 -11.12
C GLN A 430 7.54 13.89 -10.32
N MET A 431 6.84 13.74 -9.18
CA MET A 431 6.33 14.87 -8.40
C MET A 431 7.43 15.86 -8.00
N ALA A 432 8.61 15.37 -7.63
CA ALA A 432 9.77 16.21 -7.31
C ALA A 432 10.25 17.04 -8.51
N ASP A 433 10.15 16.49 -9.72
CA ASP A 433 10.56 17.18 -10.96
C ASP A 433 9.54 18.26 -11.35
N TYR A 434 8.25 18.02 -11.13
CA TYR A 434 7.21 19.03 -11.29
C TYR A 434 7.41 20.20 -10.32
N ALA A 435 7.73 19.92 -9.06
CA ALA A 435 8.03 20.95 -8.07
C ALA A 435 9.28 21.77 -8.45
N ALA A 436 10.31 21.14 -9.02
CA ALA A 436 11.54 21.82 -9.44
C ALA A 436 11.37 22.69 -10.69
N ARG A 437 10.38 22.42 -11.55
CA ARG A 437 10.06 23.21 -12.76
C ARG A 437 9.08 24.35 -12.52
N ALA A 438 8.62 24.53 -11.28
CA ALA A 438 7.57 25.48 -10.99
C ALA A 438 8.06 26.93 -11.05
N ASP A 439 7.55 27.69 -12.01
CA ASP A 439 7.87 29.12 -12.18
C ASP A 439 7.08 30.04 -11.23
N ARG A 440 5.91 29.59 -10.73
CA ARG A 440 5.05 30.32 -9.80
C ARG A 440 5.02 29.63 -8.46
N VAL A 441 5.75 30.21 -7.55
CA VAL A 441 5.93 29.74 -6.19
C VAL A 441 5.18 30.65 -5.23
N MET A 442 4.53 30.09 -4.21
CA MET A 442 4.00 30.86 -3.08
C MET A 442 5.16 31.19 -2.14
N PRO A 443 5.41 32.48 -1.85
CA PRO A 443 6.49 32.88 -0.94
C PRO A 443 6.22 32.47 0.50
#